data_32d8caaf36cc7a754cc331357e24ca39
#
_entry.id   32d8caaf36cc7a754cc331357e24ca39
#
_cell.length_a   1.000
_cell.length_b   1.000
_cell.length_c   1.000
_cell.angle_alpha   90.00
_cell.angle_beta   90.00
_cell.angle_gamma   90.00
#
_symmetry.space_group_name_H-M   'P 1'
#
loop_
_entity.id
_entity.type
_entity.pdbx_description
1 polymer ?
#
loop_
_entity_poly.entity_id
_entity_poly.type
_entity_poly.pdbx_seq_one_letter_code
_entity_poly.pdbx_strand_id
1 'polypeptide(L)'
;MSGHSKWHNIQVRKGKQDAKRAGAFTQLSHAITSAAREGGGDINMNFKLRIAVDRAKAVSMPKDNIQRAIDKGTGAGGAGALVAISYEGKGPGGIDIIVDCLTDNKNRTASEIKHIFTKNGGAVGAPGSVGWNFVQRGYALTQTNADLTQKNAEGIVLDIMDIEGIGDVEEGEAGLEIYTKPQDLARVHKALEAKNFKIEKAELVMMPKNTVKLDGEKLEQAMKLLELLDDYDDTENVWSNLG
;
A
#
# COMPACT_ATOMS: atom_id res chain seq x y z
N MET A 1 3.04 12.15 18.67
CA MET A 1 1.64 11.86 18.24
C MET A 1 1.75 11.15 16.90
N SER A 2 1.35 9.90 16.87
CA SER A 2 1.38 9.03 15.68
C SER A 2 0.51 9.66 14.59
N GLY A 3 1.13 10.07 13.48
CA GLY A 3 0.45 10.68 12.34
C GLY A 3 -0.13 9.66 11.36
N HIS A 4 -0.30 8.39 11.81
CA HIS A 4 -0.72 7.31 10.93
C HIS A 4 -2.22 7.33 10.70
N SER A 5 -2.60 7.11 9.45
CA SER A 5 -3.99 6.97 9.06
C SER A 5 -4.57 5.70 9.69
N LYS A 6 -5.71 5.81 10.34
CA LYS A 6 -6.48 4.66 10.84
C LYS A 6 -6.78 3.66 9.72
N TRP A 7 -6.99 4.14 8.51
CA TRP A 7 -7.20 3.30 7.33
C TRP A 7 -5.96 2.46 7.00
N HIS A 8 -4.76 3.05 7.02
CA HIS A 8 -3.52 2.30 6.81
C HIS A 8 -3.36 1.15 7.82
N ASN A 9 -3.59 1.43 9.10
CA ASN A 9 -3.54 0.41 10.17
C ASN A 9 -4.58 -0.70 9.94
N ILE A 10 -5.77 -0.37 9.42
CA ILE A 10 -6.81 -1.35 9.10
C ILE A 10 -6.40 -2.21 7.89
N GLN A 11 -5.82 -1.61 6.84
CA GLN A 11 -5.31 -2.38 5.69
C GLN A 11 -4.20 -3.35 6.10
N VAL A 12 -3.28 -2.93 6.96
CA VAL A 12 -2.24 -3.81 7.53
C VAL A 12 -2.86 -5.00 8.29
N ARG A 13 -3.95 -4.77 9.05
CA ARG A 13 -4.70 -5.83 9.77
C ARG A 13 -5.49 -6.73 8.83
N LYS A 14 -6.21 -6.17 7.83
CA LYS A 14 -6.95 -6.96 6.82
C LYS A 14 -6.03 -7.91 6.05
N GLY A 15 -4.81 -7.49 5.73
CA GLY A 15 -3.83 -8.35 5.07
C GLY A 15 -3.48 -9.62 5.85
N LYS A 16 -3.72 -9.67 7.17
CA LYS A 16 -3.55 -10.85 8.03
C LYS A 16 -4.80 -11.74 8.14
N GLN A 17 -6.01 -11.21 7.94
CA GLN A 17 -7.26 -11.93 8.21
C GLN A 17 -8.02 -12.40 6.97
N ASP A 18 -7.94 -11.72 5.82
CA ASP A 18 -8.78 -12.02 4.65
C ASP A 18 -7.97 -12.31 3.39
N ALA A 19 -7.28 -13.47 3.36
CA ALA A 19 -6.94 -14.10 2.10
C ALA A 19 -8.19 -14.71 1.46
N LYS A 20 -9.12 -13.93 0.96
CA LYS A 20 -10.02 -14.35 -0.10
C LYS A 20 -9.14 -14.56 -1.33
N ARG A 21 -8.70 -15.82 -1.53
CA ARG A 21 -7.66 -16.22 -2.48
C ARG A 21 -7.82 -15.65 -3.91
N ALA A 22 -9.03 -15.46 -4.39
CA ALA A 22 -9.28 -14.93 -5.74
C ALA A 22 -8.99 -13.43 -5.86
N GLY A 23 -9.47 -12.59 -4.93
CA GLY A 23 -9.20 -11.16 -4.91
C GLY A 23 -7.73 -10.84 -4.64
N ALA A 24 -7.08 -11.61 -3.74
CA ALA A 24 -5.65 -11.46 -3.47
C ALA A 24 -4.78 -11.72 -4.72
N PHE A 25 -5.14 -12.70 -5.57
CA PHE A 25 -4.39 -12.95 -6.80
C PHE A 25 -4.55 -11.84 -7.82
N THR A 26 -5.70 -11.19 -7.90
CA THR A 26 -5.93 -10.05 -8.80
C THR A 26 -5.10 -8.86 -8.37
N GLN A 27 -5.15 -8.47 -7.09
CA GLN A 27 -4.35 -7.38 -6.54
C GLN A 27 -2.84 -7.63 -6.69
N LEU A 28 -2.37 -8.85 -6.39
CA LEU A 28 -0.96 -9.21 -6.56
C LEU A 28 -0.53 -9.23 -8.03
N SER A 29 -1.40 -9.66 -8.95
CA SER A 29 -1.13 -9.55 -10.39
C SER A 29 -0.99 -8.10 -10.83
N HIS A 30 -1.83 -7.20 -10.32
CA HIS A 30 -1.74 -5.76 -10.59
C HIS A 30 -0.43 -5.18 -10.03
N ALA A 31 -0.07 -5.49 -8.78
CA ALA A 31 1.16 -5.03 -8.17
C ALA A 31 2.42 -5.50 -8.93
N ILE A 32 2.45 -6.77 -9.38
CA ILE A 32 3.53 -7.31 -10.22
C ILE A 32 3.59 -6.58 -11.56
N THR A 33 2.43 -6.39 -12.20
CA THR A 33 2.33 -5.72 -13.52
C THR A 33 2.80 -4.26 -13.45
N SER A 34 2.39 -3.54 -12.40
CA SER A 34 2.82 -2.15 -12.15
C SER A 34 4.32 -2.07 -11.92
N ALA A 35 4.86 -2.91 -11.04
CA ALA A 35 6.28 -2.94 -10.73
C ALA A 35 7.13 -3.30 -11.95
N ALA A 36 6.70 -4.28 -12.75
CA ALA A 36 7.39 -4.68 -13.98
C ALA A 36 7.39 -3.56 -15.03
N ARG A 37 6.30 -2.80 -15.12
CA ARG A 37 6.21 -1.65 -16.03
C ARG A 37 7.13 -0.51 -15.63
N GLU A 38 7.25 -0.22 -14.34
CA GLU A 38 8.04 0.90 -13.84
C GLU A 38 9.55 0.62 -13.90
N GLY A 39 9.97 -0.59 -13.56
CA GLY A 39 11.38 -0.93 -13.35
C GLY A 39 11.89 -2.10 -14.21
N GLY A 40 11.08 -2.59 -15.18
CA GLY A 40 11.44 -3.75 -16.01
C GLY A 40 11.14 -5.10 -15.34
N GLY A 41 11.19 -6.17 -16.14
CA GLY A 41 10.81 -7.54 -15.74
C GLY A 41 11.90 -8.33 -15.00
N ASP A 42 13.08 -7.78 -14.79
CA ASP A 42 14.16 -8.47 -14.07
C ASP A 42 14.00 -8.30 -12.55
N ILE A 43 13.65 -9.40 -11.88
CA ILE A 43 13.43 -9.46 -10.42
C ILE A 43 14.69 -9.06 -9.63
N ASN A 44 15.88 -9.31 -10.18
CA ASN A 44 17.14 -9.00 -9.49
C ASN A 44 17.47 -7.50 -9.53
N MET A 45 17.07 -6.84 -10.60
CA MET A 45 17.32 -5.40 -10.83
C MET A 45 16.16 -4.53 -10.35
N ASN A 46 14.95 -5.08 -10.24
CA ASN A 46 13.74 -4.35 -9.88
C ASN A 46 13.29 -4.72 -8.45
N PHE A 47 13.63 -3.87 -7.48
CA PHE A 47 13.31 -4.08 -6.07
C PHE A 47 11.80 -4.18 -5.80
N LYS A 48 10.99 -3.29 -6.41
CA LYS A 48 9.52 -3.33 -6.30
C LYS A 48 8.95 -4.64 -6.82
N LEU A 49 9.44 -5.09 -7.98
CA LEU A 49 9.01 -6.35 -8.59
C LEU A 49 9.37 -7.55 -7.71
N ARG A 50 10.56 -7.57 -7.15
CA ARG A 50 10.99 -8.64 -6.24
C ARG A 50 10.03 -8.77 -5.06
N ILE A 51 9.72 -7.67 -4.37
CA ILE A 51 8.78 -7.67 -3.24
C ILE A 51 7.39 -8.15 -3.66
N ALA A 52 6.86 -7.65 -4.78
CA ALA A 52 5.54 -8.06 -5.27
C ALA A 52 5.50 -9.57 -5.61
N VAL A 53 6.57 -10.10 -6.22
CA VAL A 53 6.71 -11.53 -6.54
C VAL A 53 6.84 -12.37 -5.27
N ASP A 54 7.58 -11.93 -4.26
CA ASP A 54 7.74 -12.68 -3.01
C ASP A 54 6.42 -12.71 -2.21
N ARG A 55 5.66 -11.64 -2.20
CA ARG A 55 4.27 -11.62 -1.67
C ARG A 55 3.35 -12.59 -2.41
N ALA A 56 3.43 -12.64 -3.75
CA ALA A 56 2.64 -13.56 -4.56
C ALA A 56 3.00 -15.03 -4.27
N LYS A 57 4.28 -15.34 -4.10
CA LYS A 57 4.76 -16.67 -3.69
C LYS A 57 4.27 -17.05 -2.28
N ALA A 58 4.27 -16.11 -1.34
CA ALA A 58 3.81 -16.34 0.03
C ALA A 58 2.33 -16.78 0.10
N VAL A 59 1.48 -16.32 -0.82
CA VAL A 59 0.09 -16.77 -0.96
C VAL A 59 -0.09 -17.94 -1.94
N SER A 60 1.01 -18.56 -2.36
CA SER A 60 1.02 -19.70 -3.30
C SER A 60 0.44 -19.38 -4.69
N MET A 61 0.66 -18.17 -5.19
CA MET A 61 0.29 -17.82 -6.57
C MET A 61 1.08 -18.67 -7.56
N PRO A 62 0.42 -19.30 -8.57
CA PRO A 62 1.11 -20.10 -9.58
C PRO A 62 2.17 -19.30 -10.34
N LYS A 63 3.33 -19.92 -10.61
CA LYS A 63 4.44 -19.28 -11.35
C LYS A 63 4.01 -18.71 -12.69
N ASP A 64 3.11 -19.39 -13.40
CA ASP A 64 2.59 -18.95 -14.70
C ASP A 64 1.75 -17.66 -14.58
N ASN A 65 1.06 -17.45 -13.46
CA ASN A 65 0.32 -16.23 -13.21
C ASN A 65 1.28 -15.07 -12.91
N ILE A 66 2.33 -15.32 -12.12
CA ILE A 66 3.40 -14.35 -11.85
C ILE A 66 4.08 -13.95 -13.17
N GLN A 67 4.47 -14.91 -14.00
CA GLN A 67 5.12 -14.62 -15.27
C GLN A 67 4.22 -13.85 -16.23
N ARG A 68 2.95 -14.23 -16.36
CA ARG A 68 1.96 -13.49 -17.16
C ARG A 68 1.79 -12.04 -16.69
N ALA A 69 1.81 -11.80 -15.38
CA ALA A 69 1.72 -10.46 -14.84
C ALA A 69 2.98 -9.62 -15.16
N ILE A 70 4.17 -10.23 -15.11
CA ILE A 70 5.43 -9.59 -15.53
C ILE A 70 5.39 -9.26 -17.02
N ASP A 71 5.00 -10.22 -17.87
CA ASP A 71 4.93 -10.07 -19.33
C ASP A 71 3.92 -8.97 -19.72
N LYS A 72 2.79 -8.89 -19.02
CA LYS A 72 1.79 -7.83 -19.17
C LYS A 72 2.37 -6.45 -18.81
N GLY A 73 3.17 -6.37 -17.75
CA GLY A 73 3.80 -5.12 -17.31
C GLY A 73 4.89 -4.64 -18.27
N THR A 74 5.69 -5.54 -18.82
CA THR A 74 6.77 -5.24 -19.77
C THR A 74 6.29 -5.05 -21.21
N GLY A 75 4.99 -5.33 -21.48
CA GLY A 75 4.42 -5.27 -22.84
C GLY A 75 4.70 -6.52 -23.69
N ALA A 76 5.39 -7.52 -23.14
CA ALA A 76 5.69 -8.76 -23.86
C ALA A 76 4.45 -9.65 -24.13
N GLY A 77 3.37 -9.44 -23.38
CA GLY A 77 2.14 -10.25 -23.46
C GLY A 77 1.12 -9.82 -24.51
N GLY A 78 1.34 -8.75 -25.29
CA GLY A 78 0.43 -8.29 -26.35
C GLY A 78 -0.96 -7.78 -25.86
N ALA A 79 -1.22 -7.74 -24.57
CA ALA A 79 -2.42 -7.14 -23.98
C ALA A 79 -2.31 -5.61 -23.97
N GLY A 80 -3.44 -4.91 -24.10
CA GLY A 80 -3.51 -3.44 -24.08
C GLY A 80 -2.72 -2.86 -22.90
N ALA A 81 -1.96 -1.78 -23.15
CA ALA A 81 -1.11 -1.17 -22.15
C ALA A 81 -1.95 -0.71 -20.95
N LEU A 82 -1.70 -1.28 -19.77
CA LEU A 82 -2.28 -0.79 -18.53
C LEU A 82 -1.74 0.61 -18.23
N VAL A 83 -2.63 1.48 -17.78
CA VAL A 83 -2.30 2.86 -17.45
C VAL A 83 -2.55 3.08 -15.96
N ALA A 84 -1.53 3.58 -15.26
CA ALA A 84 -1.70 4.06 -13.90
C ALA A 84 -2.40 5.43 -13.93
N ILE A 85 -3.36 5.60 -13.02
CA ILE A 85 -4.09 6.84 -12.84
C ILE A 85 -4.49 6.98 -11.38
N SER A 86 -4.30 8.16 -10.82
CA SER A 86 -4.72 8.48 -9.46
C SER A 86 -5.96 9.35 -9.48
N TYR A 87 -6.92 9.04 -8.63
CA TYR A 87 -8.10 9.85 -8.38
C TYR A 87 -8.01 10.45 -6.98
N GLU A 88 -8.35 11.71 -6.88
CA GLU A 88 -8.39 12.44 -5.63
C GLU A 88 -9.82 12.82 -5.29
N GLY A 89 -10.17 12.79 -4.01
CA GLY A 89 -11.53 13.13 -3.61
C GLY A 89 -11.69 13.35 -2.11
N LYS A 90 -12.88 13.77 -1.76
CA LYS A 90 -13.30 13.92 -0.37
C LYS A 90 -14.38 12.91 -0.03
N GLY A 91 -14.22 12.28 1.14
CA GLY A 91 -15.19 11.34 1.69
C GLY A 91 -16.08 11.96 2.79
N PRO A 92 -16.97 11.14 3.39
CA PRO A 92 -17.77 11.53 4.53
C PRO A 92 -16.92 12.13 5.65
N GLY A 93 -17.46 13.18 6.30
CA GLY A 93 -16.70 13.91 7.32
C GLY A 93 -15.56 14.78 6.81
N GLY A 94 -15.42 14.91 5.47
CA GLY A 94 -14.39 15.74 4.84
C GLY A 94 -13.01 15.11 4.78
N ILE A 95 -12.90 13.79 4.98
CA ILE A 95 -11.64 13.08 4.82
C ILE A 95 -11.10 13.21 3.40
N ASP A 96 -9.78 13.33 3.28
CA ASP A 96 -9.07 13.32 2.03
C ASP A 96 -8.78 11.86 1.61
N ILE A 97 -9.02 11.55 0.34
CA ILE A 97 -8.83 10.21 -0.22
C ILE A 97 -8.06 10.30 -1.53
N ILE A 98 -7.03 9.47 -1.67
CA ILE A 98 -6.35 9.20 -2.95
C ILE A 98 -6.58 7.75 -3.30
N VAL A 99 -6.94 7.47 -4.55
CA VAL A 99 -7.14 6.12 -5.08
C VAL A 99 -6.22 5.93 -6.27
N ASP A 100 -5.22 5.07 -6.12
CA ASP A 100 -4.32 4.70 -7.20
C ASP A 100 -4.89 3.48 -7.93
N CYS A 101 -5.08 3.61 -9.24
CA CYS A 101 -5.67 2.59 -10.10
C CYS A 101 -4.71 2.20 -11.22
N LEU A 102 -4.78 0.93 -11.62
CA LEU A 102 -4.12 0.40 -12.80
C LEU A 102 -5.16 -0.20 -13.74
N THR A 103 -5.38 0.41 -14.89
CA THR A 103 -6.49 0.04 -15.77
C THR A 103 -6.11 0.01 -17.25
N ASP A 104 -6.79 -0.82 -18.00
CA ASP A 104 -6.80 -0.84 -19.46
C ASP A 104 -7.83 0.12 -20.06
N ASN A 105 -8.77 0.65 -19.24
CA ASN A 105 -9.85 1.53 -19.69
C ASN A 105 -10.14 2.67 -18.71
N LYS A 106 -9.45 3.81 -18.94
CA LYS A 106 -9.57 5.02 -18.10
C LYS A 106 -11.02 5.51 -17.90
N ASN A 107 -11.83 5.43 -18.96
CA ASN A 107 -13.20 5.95 -18.92
C ASN A 107 -14.11 5.09 -18.04
N ARG A 108 -13.97 3.77 -18.13
CA ARG A 108 -14.67 2.83 -17.25
C ARG A 108 -14.29 3.11 -15.79
N THR A 109 -12.99 3.09 -15.48
CA THR A 109 -12.50 3.30 -14.12
C THR A 109 -12.90 4.65 -13.55
N ALA A 110 -12.80 5.74 -14.33
CA ALA A 110 -13.25 7.07 -13.90
C ALA A 110 -14.74 7.10 -13.54
N SER A 111 -15.58 6.44 -14.34
CA SER A 111 -17.02 6.38 -14.10
C SER A 111 -17.36 5.59 -12.84
N GLU A 112 -16.70 4.44 -12.63
CA GLU A 112 -16.92 3.58 -11.46
C GLU A 112 -16.41 4.23 -10.18
N ILE A 113 -15.19 4.78 -10.16
CA ILE A 113 -14.65 5.51 -9.02
C ILE A 113 -15.57 6.68 -8.64
N LYS A 114 -16.02 7.47 -9.62
CA LYS A 114 -16.98 8.57 -9.38
C LYS A 114 -18.29 8.06 -8.81
N HIS A 115 -18.81 6.94 -9.33
CA HIS A 115 -20.03 6.32 -8.84
C HIS A 115 -19.89 5.86 -7.38
N ILE A 116 -18.79 5.16 -7.04
CA ILE A 116 -18.51 4.69 -5.68
C ILE A 116 -18.46 5.88 -4.71
N PHE A 117 -17.71 6.95 -5.03
CA PHE A 117 -17.67 8.15 -4.20
C PHE A 117 -19.05 8.76 -3.99
N THR A 118 -19.75 9.06 -5.07
CA THR A 118 -21.04 9.77 -5.01
C THR A 118 -22.10 8.99 -4.25
N LYS A 119 -22.19 7.67 -4.46
CA LYS A 119 -23.16 6.80 -3.79
C LYS A 119 -22.92 6.66 -2.29
N ASN A 120 -21.68 6.89 -1.83
CA ASN A 120 -21.31 6.73 -0.44
C ASN A 120 -20.94 8.07 0.24
N GLY A 121 -21.54 9.18 -0.21
CA GLY A 121 -21.44 10.48 0.47
C GLY A 121 -20.12 11.22 0.27
N GLY A 122 -19.35 10.83 -0.76
CA GLY A 122 -18.12 11.51 -1.15
C GLY A 122 -18.21 12.18 -2.53
N ALA A 123 -17.13 12.79 -2.96
CA ALA A 123 -17.01 13.42 -4.27
C ALA A 123 -15.57 13.34 -4.78
N VAL A 124 -15.40 12.99 -6.05
CA VAL A 124 -14.11 13.07 -6.75
C VAL A 124 -13.82 14.53 -7.06
N GLY A 125 -12.62 14.97 -6.72
CA GLY A 125 -12.09 16.31 -6.98
C GLY A 125 -11.20 16.37 -8.23
N ALA A 126 -10.66 17.54 -8.49
CA ALA A 126 -9.63 17.71 -9.51
C ALA A 126 -8.27 17.15 -9.01
N PRO A 127 -7.35 16.78 -9.92
CA PRO A 127 -5.99 16.46 -9.54
C PRO A 127 -5.35 17.58 -8.71
N GLY A 128 -4.68 17.21 -7.61
CA GLY A 128 -4.09 18.15 -6.64
C GLY A 128 -5.05 18.68 -5.57
N SER A 129 -6.34 18.27 -5.59
CA SER A 129 -7.35 18.77 -4.63
C SER A 129 -7.09 18.31 -3.19
N VAL A 130 -6.49 17.13 -3.01
CA VAL A 130 -6.14 16.58 -1.69
C VAL A 130 -4.69 16.11 -1.61
N GLY A 131 -3.98 15.91 -2.73
CA GLY A 131 -2.60 15.42 -2.77
C GLY A 131 -1.61 16.27 -1.97
N TRP A 132 -1.86 17.56 -1.81
CA TRP A 132 -1.06 18.47 -0.98
C TRP A 132 -1.00 18.06 0.50
N ASN A 133 -2.02 17.35 0.99
CA ASN A 133 -2.09 16.87 2.37
C ASN A 133 -1.30 15.57 2.60
N PHE A 134 -0.74 14.97 1.55
CA PHE A 134 0.01 13.73 1.65
C PHE A 134 1.50 13.93 1.35
N VAL A 135 2.31 13.05 1.87
CA VAL A 135 3.74 12.93 1.56
C VAL A 135 4.08 11.47 1.32
N GLN A 136 4.84 11.20 0.28
CA GLN A 136 5.30 9.85 0.01
C GLN A 136 6.42 9.45 0.97
N ARG A 137 6.31 8.24 1.55
CA ARG A 137 7.29 7.63 2.45
C ARG A 137 7.60 6.20 2.00
N GLY A 138 8.78 5.71 2.32
CA GLY A 138 9.04 4.29 2.34
C GLY A 138 8.50 3.70 3.64
N TYR A 139 7.86 2.54 3.54
CA TYR A 139 7.29 1.79 4.66
C TYR A 139 7.82 0.38 4.65
N ALA A 140 8.24 -0.14 5.79
CA ALA A 140 8.54 -1.54 5.99
C ALA A 140 7.89 -2.05 7.28
N LEU A 141 7.26 -3.23 7.22
CA LEU A 141 6.70 -3.93 8.36
C LEU A 141 7.56 -5.14 8.67
N THR A 142 8.06 -5.23 9.90
CA THR A 142 8.75 -6.42 10.39
C THR A 142 7.78 -7.31 11.17
N GLN A 143 8.01 -8.63 11.14
CA GLN A 143 7.30 -9.53 12.07
C GLN A 143 7.66 -9.21 13.52
N THR A 144 6.66 -9.28 14.39
CA THR A 144 6.89 -9.36 15.83
C THR A 144 7.42 -10.75 16.13
N ASN A 145 8.74 -10.90 16.29
CA ASN A 145 9.30 -12.16 16.79
C ASN A 145 8.98 -12.27 18.28
N ALA A 146 8.80 -13.51 18.78
CA ALA A 146 8.60 -13.78 20.21
C ALA A 146 9.74 -13.20 21.08
N ASP A 147 10.94 -12.99 20.52
CA ASP A 147 12.07 -12.34 21.16
C ASP A 147 11.85 -10.84 21.42
N LEU A 148 10.99 -10.17 20.61
CA LEU A 148 10.60 -8.77 20.81
C LEU A 148 9.73 -8.59 22.07
N THR A 149 8.99 -9.62 22.46
CA THR A 149 8.10 -9.56 23.61
C THR A 149 8.81 -9.87 24.96
N GLN A 150 10.03 -10.40 24.94
CA GLN A 150 10.74 -10.82 26.16
C GLN A 150 11.99 -10.02 26.53
N LYS A 151 12.60 -9.26 25.61
CA LYS A 151 13.80 -8.46 25.90
C LYS A 151 13.77 -7.14 25.15
N ASN A 152 13.44 -6.06 25.87
CA ASN A 152 13.70 -4.68 25.47
C ASN A 152 13.21 -4.30 24.05
N ALA A 153 11.90 -4.18 23.86
CA ALA A 153 11.35 -3.53 22.66
C ALA A 153 12.05 -2.18 22.37
N GLU A 154 12.33 -1.41 23.43
CA GLU A 154 13.09 -0.15 23.35
C GLU A 154 14.51 -0.35 22.78
N GLY A 155 15.25 -1.40 23.18
CA GLY A 155 16.59 -1.66 22.66
C GLY A 155 16.58 -2.03 21.17
N ILE A 156 15.57 -2.77 20.73
CA ILE A 156 15.44 -3.13 19.31
C ILE A 156 15.05 -1.93 18.47
N VAL A 157 14.15 -1.09 18.96
CA VAL A 157 13.81 0.18 18.30
C VAL A 157 15.06 1.06 18.15
N LEU A 158 15.90 1.17 19.18
CA LEU A 158 17.17 1.90 19.11
C LEU A 158 18.12 1.30 18.08
N ASP A 159 18.30 -0.03 18.07
CA ASP A 159 19.16 -0.73 17.09
C ASP A 159 18.68 -0.55 15.65
N ILE A 160 17.38 -0.40 15.45
CA ILE A 160 16.77 -0.09 14.16
C ILE A 160 16.99 1.38 13.81
N MET A 161 16.76 2.29 14.74
CA MET A 161 16.94 3.74 14.54
C MET A 161 18.38 4.13 14.18
N ASP A 162 19.36 3.34 14.58
CA ASP A 162 20.78 3.52 14.20
C ASP A 162 21.07 3.21 12.71
N ILE A 163 20.12 2.59 12.00
CA ILE A 163 20.27 2.32 10.56
C ILE A 163 20.08 3.64 9.79
N GLU A 164 21.12 4.00 9.02
CA GLU A 164 21.07 5.22 8.20
C GLU A 164 19.94 5.19 7.17
N GLY A 165 19.10 6.23 7.19
CA GLY A 165 17.94 6.39 6.27
C GLY A 165 16.61 6.07 6.90
N ILE A 166 16.59 5.61 8.14
CA ILE A 166 15.36 5.49 8.90
C ILE A 166 14.93 6.89 9.37
N GLY A 167 13.65 7.19 9.17
CA GLY A 167 13.02 8.45 9.59
C GLY A 167 12.24 8.30 10.88
N ASP A 168 11.54 7.16 11.04
CA ASP A 168 10.73 6.86 12.22
C ASP A 168 10.51 5.36 12.37
N VAL A 169 10.29 4.91 13.61
CA VAL A 169 9.95 3.52 13.95
C VAL A 169 8.83 3.53 14.96
N GLU A 170 7.75 2.84 14.65
CA GLU A 170 6.59 2.73 15.53
C GLU A 170 6.25 1.27 15.82
N GLU A 171 5.75 1.04 17.02
CA GLU A 171 5.25 -0.26 17.44
C GLU A 171 3.77 -0.37 17.06
N GLY A 172 3.47 -1.20 16.06
CA GLY A 172 2.13 -1.51 15.61
C GLY A 172 1.65 -2.87 16.14
N GLU A 173 0.34 -3.14 16.02
CA GLU A 173 -0.25 -4.44 16.38
C GLU A 173 0.34 -5.61 15.57
N ALA A 174 0.85 -5.32 14.38
CA ALA A 174 1.36 -6.33 13.44
C ALA A 174 2.86 -6.55 13.55
N GLY A 175 3.59 -5.65 14.19
CA GLY A 175 5.05 -5.64 14.28
C GLY A 175 5.59 -4.22 14.36
N LEU A 176 6.89 -4.07 14.10
CA LEU A 176 7.49 -2.74 14.01
C LEU A 176 7.26 -2.16 12.61
N GLU A 177 6.70 -0.98 12.57
CA GLU A 177 6.47 -0.18 11.38
C GLU A 177 7.61 0.83 11.22
N ILE A 178 8.33 0.73 10.11
CA ILE A 178 9.54 1.49 9.86
C ILE A 178 9.30 2.43 8.69
N TYR A 179 9.54 3.71 8.90
CA TYR A 179 9.32 4.76 7.91
C TYR A 179 10.64 5.37 7.45
N THR A 180 10.76 5.55 6.14
CA THR A 180 11.96 6.09 5.50
C THR A 180 11.59 7.18 4.50
N LYS A 181 12.60 7.85 3.94
CA LYS A 181 12.38 8.57 2.67
C LYS A 181 12.20 7.53 1.55
N PRO A 182 11.46 7.86 0.47
CA PRO A 182 11.22 6.92 -0.63
C PRO A 182 12.49 6.29 -1.21
N GLN A 183 13.54 7.08 -1.39
CA GLN A 183 14.82 6.63 -1.97
C GLN A 183 15.62 5.72 -1.03
N ASP A 184 15.40 5.78 0.27
CA ASP A 184 16.14 5.02 1.26
C ASP A 184 15.54 3.63 1.53
N LEU A 185 14.30 3.37 1.11
CA LEU A 185 13.57 2.14 1.42
C LEU A 185 14.36 0.88 1.04
N ALA A 186 14.92 0.83 -0.17
CA ALA A 186 15.66 -0.35 -0.63
C ALA A 186 16.96 -0.59 0.18
N ARG A 187 17.65 0.48 0.59
CA ARG A 187 18.86 0.41 1.43
C ARG A 187 18.51 -0.06 2.83
N VAL A 188 17.50 0.53 3.43
CA VAL A 188 17.01 0.17 4.77
C VAL A 188 16.49 -1.26 4.81
N HIS A 189 15.76 -1.70 3.79
CA HIS A 189 15.31 -3.09 3.68
C HIS A 189 16.48 -4.08 3.76
N LYS A 190 17.53 -3.86 2.95
CA LYS A 190 18.75 -4.71 2.98
C LYS A 190 19.44 -4.69 4.34
N ALA A 191 19.52 -3.52 5.00
CA ALA A 191 20.14 -3.41 6.31
C ALA A 191 19.35 -4.14 7.40
N LEU A 192 18.02 -4.12 7.34
CA LEU A 192 17.16 -4.88 8.24
C LEU A 192 17.30 -6.39 8.03
N GLU A 193 17.34 -6.86 6.76
CA GLU A 193 17.60 -8.27 6.45
C GLU A 193 18.98 -8.73 6.99
N ALA A 194 20.02 -7.89 6.84
CA ALA A 194 21.35 -8.19 7.36
C ALA A 194 21.40 -8.30 8.90
N LYS A 195 20.50 -7.61 9.59
CA LYS A 195 20.28 -7.74 11.04
C LYS A 195 19.28 -8.86 11.41
N ASN A 196 18.89 -9.72 10.46
CA ASN A 196 17.96 -10.84 10.63
C ASN A 196 16.51 -10.44 10.96
N PHE A 197 16.10 -9.21 10.65
CA PHE A 197 14.69 -8.85 10.70
C PHE A 197 13.93 -9.49 9.53
N LYS A 198 12.82 -10.15 9.82
CA LYS A 198 11.95 -10.70 8.79
C LYS A 198 10.99 -9.61 8.33
N ILE A 199 11.15 -9.13 7.11
CA ILE A 199 10.28 -8.12 6.52
C ILE A 199 9.03 -8.80 5.95
N GLU A 200 7.84 -8.43 6.44
CA GLU A 200 6.56 -8.92 5.91
C GLU A 200 6.09 -8.10 4.72
N LYS A 201 6.34 -6.79 4.77
CA LYS A 201 5.87 -5.84 3.77
C LYS A 201 6.91 -4.73 3.59
N ALA A 202 7.13 -4.30 2.37
CA ALA A 202 7.88 -3.10 2.05
C ALA A 202 7.27 -2.44 0.81
N GLU A 203 6.93 -1.16 0.92
CA GLU A 203 6.25 -0.42 -0.14
C GLU A 203 6.42 1.10 0.02
N LEU A 204 6.05 1.84 -1.01
CA LEU A 204 5.87 3.28 -0.90
C LEU A 204 4.43 3.57 -0.47
N VAL A 205 4.27 4.41 0.52
CA VAL A 205 2.97 4.79 1.09
C VAL A 205 2.76 6.30 1.02
N MET A 206 1.50 6.73 0.91
CA MET A 206 1.13 8.13 1.00
C MET A 206 0.66 8.43 2.43
N MET A 207 1.49 9.15 3.18
CA MET A 207 1.21 9.51 4.57
C MET A 207 0.53 10.87 4.66
N PRO A 208 -0.60 11.00 5.37
CA PRO A 208 -1.23 12.29 5.56
C PRO A 208 -0.40 13.18 6.49
N LYS A 209 -0.31 14.47 6.16
CA LYS A 209 0.28 15.51 7.04
C LYS A 209 -0.67 15.92 8.17
N ASN A 210 -1.98 15.92 7.86
CA ASN A 210 -3.03 16.25 8.81
C ASN A 210 -4.10 15.18 8.77
N THR A 211 -4.40 14.58 9.91
CA THR A 211 -5.44 13.57 10.06
C THR A 211 -6.76 14.18 10.51
N VAL A 212 -7.86 13.53 10.14
CA VAL A 212 -9.23 13.85 10.56
C VAL A 212 -9.76 12.70 11.41
N LYS A 213 -10.16 13.00 12.64
CA LYS A 213 -10.82 12.02 13.51
C LYS A 213 -12.31 12.07 13.27
N LEU A 214 -12.89 10.91 13.05
CA LEU A 214 -14.34 10.72 12.91
C LEU A 214 -14.82 9.69 13.92
N ASP A 215 -16.08 9.83 14.32
CA ASP A 215 -16.79 8.91 15.20
C ASP A 215 -18.19 8.60 14.67
N GLY A 216 -18.86 7.63 15.30
CA GLY A 216 -20.24 7.24 15.01
C GLY A 216 -20.51 7.00 13.54
N GLU A 217 -21.65 7.46 13.06
CA GLU A 217 -22.16 7.23 11.71
C GLU A 217 -21.21 7.74 10.61
N LYS A 218 -20.53 8.88 10.83
CA LYS A 218 -19.57 9.41 9.84
C LYS A 218 -18.36 8.52 9.67
N LEU A 219 -17.87 7.91 10.75
CA LEU A 219 -16.79 6.93 10.70
C LEU A 219 -17.22 5.69 9.91
N GLU A 220 -18.42 5.16 10.18
CA GLU A 220 -18.95 3.99 9.48
C GLU A 220 -19.11 4.25 7.98
N GLN A 221 -19.66 5.42 7.61
CA GLN A 221 -19.79 5.83 6.21
C GLN A 221 -18.44 5.99 5.52
N ALA A 222 -17.46 6.60 6.18
CA ALA A 222 -16.11 6.77 5.66
C ALA A 222 -15.42 5.40 5.44
N MET A 223 -15.50 4.51 6.43
CA MET A 223 -14.95 3.16 6.35
C MET A 223 -15.56 2.36 5.21
N LYS A 224 -16.88 2.41 5.05
CA LYS A 224 -17.59 1.74 3.96
C LYS A 224 -17.14 2.25 2.58
N LEU A 225 -16.96 3.58 2.43
CA LEU A 225 -16.45 4.15 1.19
C LEU A 225 -15.04 3.65 0.89
N LEU A 226 -14.14 3.68 1.88
CA LEU A 226 -12.75 3.23 1.71
C LEU A 226 -12.68 1.74 1.36
N GLU A 227 -13.50 0.90 1.98
CA GLU A 227 -13.60 -0.54 1.66
C GLU A 227 -14.06 -0.79 0.22
N LEU A 228 -15.10 -0.09 -0.24
CA LEU A 228 -15.61 -0.23 -1.60
C LEU A 228 -14.60 0.25 -2.65
N LEU A 229 -13.80 1.27 -2.33
CA LEU A 229 -12.72 1.73 -3.20
C LEU A 229 -11.56 0.73 -3.25
N ASP A 230 -11.23 0.13 -2.10
CA ASP A 230 -10.15 -0.87 -1.98
C ASP A 230 -10.53 -2.20 -2.67
N ASP A 231 -11.81 -2.57 -2.62
CA ASP A 231 -12.34 -3.80 -3.24
C ASP A 231 -12.56 -3.67 -4.77
N TYR A 232 -12.41 -2.46 -5.36
CA TYR A 232 -12.59 -2.26 -6.79
C TYR A 232 -11.42 -2.86 -7.59
N ASP A 233 -11.71 -3.67 -8.62
CA ASP A 233 -10.74 -4.48 -9.35
C ASP A 233 -9.55 -3.70 -9.94
N ASP A 234 -9.78 -2.47 -10.41
CA ASP A 234 -8.74 -1.64 -10.99
C ASP A 234 -7.92 -0.86 -9.91
N THR A 235 -8.30 -0.94 -8.62
CA THR A 235 -7.59 -0.23 -7.54
C THR A 235 -6.33 -0.99 -7.11
N GLU A 236 -5.22 -0.27 -7.02
CA GLU A 236 -3.97 -0.76 -6.43
C GLU A 236 -3.82 -0.34 -4.96
N ASN A 237 -4.13 0.92 -4.66
CA ASN A 237 -4.01 1.46 -3.31
C ASN A 237 -5.08 2.50 -3.03
N VAL A 238 -5.52 2.56 -1.78
CA VAL A 238 -6.38 3.62 -1.25
C VAL A 238 -5.68 4.28 -0.06
N TRP A 239 -5.47 5.57 -0.16
CA TRP A 239 -4.86 6.37 0.89
C TRP A 239 -5.89 7.34 1.48
N SER A 240 -5.87 7.52 2.80
CA SER A 240 -6.80 8.44 3.47
C SER A 240 -6.14 9.11 4.66
N ASN A 241 -6.62 10.31 4.98
CA ASN A 241 -6.24 11.04 6.19
C ASN A 241 -7.16 10.75 7.39
N LEU A 242 -7.97 9.70 7.35
CA LEU A 242 -8.76 9.23 8.48
C LEU A 242 -7.82 8.81 9.62
N GLY A 243 -7.88 9.48 10.80
CA GLY A 243 -7.02 9.30 11.97
C GLY A 243 -7.69 8.63 13.16
#